data_a0b8fad50c3b41699f6b0041ad58f375
#
_entry.id   a0b8fad50c3b41699f6b0041ad58f375
#
_cell.length_a   1.000
_cell.length_b   1.000
_cell.length_c   1.000
_cell.angle_alpha   90.00
_cell.angle_beta   90.00
_cell.angle_gamma   90.00
#
_symmetry.space_group_name_H-M   'P 1'
#
loop_
_entity.id
_entity.type
_entity.pdbx_description
1 polymer ?
#
loop_
_entity_poly.entity_id
_entity_poly.type
_entity_poly.pdbx_seq_one_letter_code
_entity_poly.pdbx_strand_id
1 'polypeptide(L)'
;MSSQQQAPAAPSSASPQSPLQQAMQPQLPLPPPTSLTAYVTRPQLQAFLDRPGTTPYPALLNSSLCFASAFAALRKNNRGWAGYTPLLFFGVVFLGAATVIPRDVDNGASTATAWGVVYSSLFLRSTLASRKIAPIGVLGVVMASTAVYGAETYDSYFG
;
A
#
# COMPACT_ATOMS: atom_id res chain seq x y z
N MET A 1 -54.95 -42.78 -0.06
CA MET A 1 -54.11 -41.65 -0.53
C MET A 1 -53.05 -41.47 0.54
N SER A 2 -51.88 -42.12 0.35
CA SER A 2 -50.78 -42.11 1.34
C SER A 2 -49.72 -41.17 0.83
N SER A 3 -49.56 -40.02 1.51
CA SER A 3 -48.51 -39.07 1.26
C SER A 3 -47.20 -39.53 1.89
N GLN A 4 -46.25 -39.96 1.08
CA GLN A 4 -44.88 -40.20 1.51
C GLN A 4 -44.17 -38.88 1.73
N GLN A 5 -43.82 -38.60 2.97
CA GLN A 5 -43.03 -37.47 3.44
C GLN A 5 -41.56 -37.82 3.25
N GLN A 6 -40.94 -37.19 2.25
CA GLN A 6 -39.52 -37.38 1.92
C GLN A 6 -38.68 -36.61 2.94
N ALA A 7 -37.88 -37.30 3.73
CA ALA A 7 -36.97 -36.72 4.70
C ALA A 7 -35.82 -35.93 3.99
N PRO A 8 -35.39 -34.77 4.51
CA PRO A 8 -34.28 -34.04 3.95
C PRO A 8 -32.96 -34.78 4.18
N ALA A 9 -32.18 -34.92 3.11
CA ALA A 9 -30.85 -35.52 3.14
C ALA A 9 -29.91 -34.71 4.05
N ALA A 10 -29.23 -35.43 4.94
CA ALA A 10 -28.21 -34.84 5.83
C ALA A 10 -27.03 -34.22 5.02
N PRO A 11 -26.49 -33.09 5.46
CA PRO A 11 -25.33 -32.52 4.81
C PRO A 11 -24.11 -33.43 4.98
N SER A 12 -23.51 -33.81 3.86
CA SER A 12 -22.28 -34.59 3.78
C SER A 12 -21.17 -33.86 4.53
N SER A 13 -20.69 -34.46 5.63
CA SER A 13 -19.55 -33.98 6.40
C SER A 13 -18.29 -34.07 5.53
N ALA A 14 -17.90 -32.96 4.91
CA ALA A 14 -16.60 -32.83 4.27
C ALA A 14 -15.51 -32.93 5.35
N SER A 15 -14.79 -34.05 5.35
CA SER A 15 -13.61 -34.22 6.22
C SER A 15 -12.59 -33.12 5.96
N PRO A 16 -11.98 -32.49 6.99
CA PRO A 16 -10.95 -31.51 6.81
C PRO A 16 -9.75 -32.16 6.13
N GLN A 17 -9.48 -31.75 4.90
CA GLN A 17 -8.30 -32.21 4.14
C GLN A 17 -7.03 -31.68 4.81
N SER A 18 -6.06 -32.58 5.03
CA SER A 18 -4.78 -32.17 5.64
C SER A 18 -4.02 -31.19 4.75
N PRO A 19 -3.25 -30.25 5.33
CA PRO A 19 -2.48 -29.25 4.58
C PRO A 19 -1.54 -29.86 3.52
N LEU A 20 -1.07 -31.08 3.75
CA LEU A 20 -0.21 -31.81 2.81
C LEU A 20 -0.96 -32.30 1.54
N GLN A 21 -2.27 -32.56 1.65
CA GLN A 21 -3.06 -32.96 0.49
C GLN A 21 -3.42 -31.79 -0.40
N GLN A 22 -3.55 -30.57 0.16
CA GLN A 22 -3.73 -29.34 -0.63
C GLN A 22 -2.47 -28.96 -1.41
N ALA A 23 -1.28 -29.23 -0.87
CA ALA A 23 -0.01 -28.95 -1.56
C ALA A 23 0.28 -29.89 -2.74
N MET A 24 -0.36 -31.05 -2.80
CA MET A 24 -0.19 -32.06 -3.87
C MET A 24 -1.24 -31.98 -4.99
N GLN A 25 -2.23 -31.10 -4.90
CA GLN A 25 -3.15 -30.92 -6.03
C GLN A 25 -2.41 -30.25 -7.19
N PRO A 26 -2.33 -30.89 -8.38
CA PRO A 26 -1.78 -30.24 -9.55
C PRO A 26 -2.62 -29.01 -9.85
N GLN A 27 -2.03 -27.84 -9.66
CA GLN A 27 -2.67 -26.57 -10.03
C GLN A 27 -2.88 -26.60 -11.53
N LEU A 28 -4.13 -26.69 -11.97
CA LEU A 28 -4.48 -26.50 -13.36
C LEU A 28 -3.89 -25.18 -13.84
N PRO A 29 -3.18 -25.17 -14.98
CA PRO A 29 -2.64 -23.93 -15.52
C PRO A 29 -3.81 -22.95 -15.72
N LEU A 30 -3.70 -21.78 -15.09
CA LEU A 30 -4.66 -20.69 -15.29
C LEU A 30 -4.75 -20.36 -16.78
N PRO A 31 -5.94 -20.19 -17.35
CA PRO A 31 -6.11 -19.83 -18.73
C PRO A 31 -5.32 -18.53 -19.01
N PRO A 32 -4.62 -18.45 -20.16
CA PRO A 32 -3.84 -17.26 -20.50
C PRO A 32 -4.74 -16.02 -20.51
N PRO A 33 -4.28 -14.90 -19.95
CA PRO A 33 -5.06 -13.67 -19.89
C PRO A 33 -5.35 -13.16 -21.32
N THR A 34 -6.59 -12.95 -21.61
CA THR A 34 -7.08 -12.53 -22.92
C THR A 34 -6.79 -11.04 -23.22
N SER A 35 -6.34 -10.27 -22.21
CA SER A 35 -5.85 -8.90 -22.40
C SER A 35 -4.93 -8.49 -21.26
N LEU A 36 -3.83 -7.79 -21.57
CA LEU A 36 -2.88 -7.24 -20.59
C LEU A 36 -3.54 -6.26 -19.61
N THR A 37 -4.60 -5.59 -20.02
CA THR A 37 -5.40 -4.69 -19.17
C THR A 37 -6.21 -5.41 -18.10
N ALA A 38 -6.59 -6.67 -18.30
CA ALA A 38 -7.33 -7.44 -17.30
C ALA A 38 -6.43 -7.89 -16.14
N TYR A 39 -5.11 -7.95 -16.36
CA TYR A 39 -4.14 -8.41 -15.36
C TYR A 39 -3.84 -7.39 -14.26
N VAL A 40 -3.93 -6.10 -14.56
CA VAL A 40 -3.41 -5.05 -13.68
C VAL A 40 -4.50 -4.39 -12.82
N THR A 41 -5.79 -4.45 -13.21
CA THR A 41 -6.67 -3.37 -12.75
C THR A 41 -7.74 -3.74 -11.72
N ARG A 42 -8.28 -4.93 -11.68
CA ARG A 42 -9.44 -5.19 -10.77
C ARG A 42 -9.09 -5.70 -9.38
N PRO A 43 -8.30 -6.78 -9.19
CA PRO A 43 -8.05 -7.27 -7.85
C PRO A 43 -7.14 -6.34 -7.04
N GLN A 44 -6.18 -5.65 -7.69
CA GLN A 44 -5.28 -4.72 -7.02
C GLN A 44 -5.96 -3.41 -6.65
N LEU A 45 -6.88 -2.91 -7.49
CA LEU A 45 -7.66 -1.73 -7.17
C LEU A 45 -8.65 -1.99 -6.03
N GLN A 46 -9.28 -3.17 -6.02
CA GLN A 46 -10.14 -3.59 -4.91
C GLN A 46 -9.35 -3.74 -3.61
N ALA A 47 -8.20 -4.41 -3.63
CA ALA A 47 -7.33 -4.51 -2.45
C ALA A 47 -6.90 -3.13 -1.93
N PHE A 48 -6.62 -2.17 -2.84
CA PHE A 48 -6.31 -0.79 -2.45
C PHE A 48 -7.51 -0.07 -1.84
N LEU A 49 -8.73 -0.30 -2.33
CA LEU A 49 -9.94 0.32 -1.79
C LEU A 49 -10.35 -0.29 -0.45
N ASP A 50 -10.17 -1.60 -0.29
CA ASP A 50 -10.55 -2.32 0.92
C ASP A 50 -9.55 -2.07 2.06
N ARG A 51 -8.24 -2.13 1.79
CA ARG A 51 -7.16 -1.91 2.76
C ARG A 51 -5.98 -1.16 2.12
N PRO A 52 -6.03 0.16 2.01
CA PRO A 52 -4.98 0.93 1.35
C PRO A 52 -3.62 0.82 2.05
N GLY A 53 -3.59 0.57 3.37
CA GLY A 53 -2.36 0.41 4.15
C GLY A 53 -1.60 -0.89 3.88
N THR A 54 -2.23 -1.90 3.27
CA THR A 54 -1.56 -3.16 2.91
C THR A 54 -0.93 -3.13 1.52
N THR A 55 -1.10 -2.06 0.79
CA THR A 55 -0.64 -1.94 -0.59
C THR A 55 0.59 -1.03 -0.71
N PRO A 56 1.51 -1.29 -1.66
CA PRO A 56 2.70 -0.46 -1.85
C PRO A 56 2.40 0.89 -2.54
N TYR A 57 1.19 1.10 -3.05
CA TYR A 57 0.88 2.26 -3.89
C TYR A 57 1.08 3.61 -3.22
N PRO A 58 0.64 3.87 -1.96
CA PRO A 58 0.91 5.14 -1.31
C PRO A 58 2.40 5.41 -1.11
N ALA A 59 3.20 4.38 -0.80
CA ALA A 59 4.65 4.53 -0.66
C ALA A 59 5.34 4.79 -2.01
N LEU A 60 4.90 4.13 -3.10
CA LEU A 60 5.37 4.41 -4.46
C LEU A 60 5.02 5.84 -4.90
N LEU A 61 3.81 6.31 -4.58
CA LEU A 61 3.39 7.67 -4.85
C LEU A 61 4.30 8.68 -4.12
N ASN A 62 4.54 8.48 -2.82
CA ASN A 62 5.45 9.32 -2.04
C ASN A 62 6.86 9.32 -2.61
N SER A 63 7.39 8.16 -2.97
CA SER A 63 8.71 8.03 -3.62
C SER A 63 8.77 8.83 -4.92
N SER A 64 7.79 8.65 -5.80
CA SER A 64 7.69 9.36 -7.08
C SER A 64 7.62 10.87 -6.90
N LEU A 65 6.81 11.34 -5.95
CA LEU A 65 6.69 12.77 -5.62
C LEU A 65 7.99 13.34 -5.05
N CYS A 66 8.69 12.60 -4.20
CA CYS A 66 9.98 13.02 -3.67
C CYS A 66 11.02 13.13 -4.78
N PHE A 67 11.12 12.17 -5.69
CA PHE A 67 12.04 12.26 -6.84
C PHE A 67 11.67 13.40 -7.79
N ALA A 68 10.40 13.55 -8.17
CA ALA A 68 9.93 14.66 -9.00
C ALA A 68 10.24 16.02 -8.35
N SER A 69 10.03 16.11 -7.04
CA SER A 69 10.33 17.31 -6.25
C SER A 69 11.82 17.60 -6.17
N ALA A 70 12.67 16.58 -6.10
CA ALA A 70 14.12 16.73 -6.14
C ALA A 70 14.57 17.33 -7.49
N PHE A 71 14.05 16.83 -8.61
CA PHE A 71 14.32 17.41 -9.92
C PHE A 71 13.80 18.86 -10.05
N ALA A 72 12.63 19.16 -9.51
CA ALA A 72 12.10 20.52 -9.49
C ALA A 72 12.98 21.45 -8.64
N ALA A 73 13.50 20.96 -7.52
CA ALA A 73 14.40 21.72 -6.64
C ALA A 73 15.74 22.06 -7.31
N LEU A 74 16.23 21.25 -8.26
CA LEU A 74 17.42 21.56 -9.05
C LEU A 74 17.22 22.69 -10.06
N ARG A 75 15.98 22.79 -10.60
CA ARG A 75 15.68 23.73 -11.70
C ARG A 75 15.24 25.11 -11.24
N LYS A 76 14.80 25.29 -10.01
CA LYS A 76 14.15 26.52 -9.54
C LYS A 76 14.59 26.94 -8.15
N ASN A 77 14.54 28.27 -7.90
CA ASN A 77 14.85 28.86 -6.60
C ASN A 77 14.12 28.13 -5.44
N ASN A 78 14.91 27.53 -4.56
CA ASN A 78 14.55 26.50 -3.57
C ASN A 78 13.66 26.96 -2.40
N ARG A 79 13.10 28.17 -2.40
CA ARG A 79 12.28 28.63 -1.27
C ARG A 79 11.05 27.74 -1.08
N GLY A 80 11.01 27.04 0.07
CA GLY A 80 9.87 26.21 0.50
C GLY A 80 9.93 24.74 0.09
N TRP A 81 10.92 24.33 -0.70
CA TRP A 81 11.20 22.93 -0.93
C TRP A 81 12.22 22.42 0.10
N ALA A 82 12.07 21.19 0.53
CA ALA A 82 13.17 20.45 1.11
C ALA A 82 14.35 20.48 0.12
N GLY A 83 15.58 20.54 0.62
CA GLY A 83 16.75 20.51 -0.27
C GLY A 83 16.77 19.27 -1.16
N TYR A 84 17.51 19.33 -2.27
CA TYR A 84 17.63 18.21 -3.21
C TYR A 84 18.04 16.90 -2.54
N THR A 85 19.06 16.92 -1.68
CA THR A 85 19.58 15.73 -1.00
C THR A 85 18.55 15.07 -0.08
N PRO A 86 17.86 15.79 0.83
CA PRO A 86 16.78 15.19 1.62
C PRO A 86 15.66 14.57 0.78
N LEU A 87 15.25 15.23 -0.32
CA LEU A 87 14.18 14.71 -1.18
C LEU A 87 14.59 13.41 -1.86
N LEU A 88 15.83 13.29 -2.33
CA LEU A 88 16.35 12.01 -2.85
C LEU A 88 16.39 10.93 -1.79
N PHE A 89 16.88 11.26 -0.59
CA PHE A 89 16.95 10.33 0.52
C PHE A 89 15.55 9.76 0.86
N PHE A 90 14.57 10.64 1.06
CA PHE A 90 13.20 10.18 1.35
C PHE A 90 12.57 9.42 0.18
N GLY A 91 12.88 9.79 -1.07
CA GLY A 91 12.46 9.04 -2.24
C GLY A 91 12.94 7.60 -2.22
N VAL A 92 14.22 7.38 -1.89
CA VAL A 92 14.80 6.03 -1.77
C VAL A 92 14.19 5.27 -0.59
N VAL A 93 13.99 5.92 0.55
CA VAL A 93 13.40 5.30 1.75
C VAL A 93 11.96 4.83 1.48
N PHE A 94 11.12 5.68 0.88
CA PHE A 94 9.75 5.29 0.51
C PHE A 94 9.72 4.20 -0.57
N LEU A 95 10.67 4.21 -1.50
CA LEU A 95 10.81 3.13 -2.46
C LEU A 95 11.17 1.81 -1.77
N GLY A 96 12.09 1.85 -0.81
CA GLY A 96 12.45 0.70 0.02
C GLY A 96 11.24 0.15 0.77
N ALA A 97 10.49 1.00 1.47
CA ALA A 97 9.25 0.60 2.15
C ALA A 97 8.26 -0.05 1.17
N ALA A 98 8.06 0.54 -0.02
CA ALA A 98 7.18 -0.01 -1.04
C ALA A 98 7.59 -1.41 -1.53
N THR A 99 8.88 -1.75 -1.55
CA THR A 99 9.37 -3.09 -1.91
C THR A 99 9.23 -4.12 -0.79
N VAL A 100 9.17 -3.66 0.46
CA VAL A 100 8.99 -4.51 1.64
C VAL A 100 7.52 -4.86 1.85
N ILE A 101 6.59 -3.90 1.69
CA ILE A 101 5.15 -4.08 1.94
C ILE A 101 4.57 -5.37 1.32
N PRO A 102 4.85 -5.74 0.05
CA PRO A 102 4.28 -6.96 -0.53
C PRO A 102 4.77 -8.27 0.10
N ARG A 103 5.87 -8.22 0.86
CA ARG A 103 6.50 -9.38 1.51
C ARG A 103 6.18 -9.43 3.00
N ASP A 104 6.13 -8.27 3.61
CA ASP A 104 5.92 -8.08 5.04
C ASP A 104 5.23 -6.73 5.24
N VAL A 105 3.90 -6.77 5.35
CA VAL A 105 3.07 -5.58 5.46
C VAL A 105 3.40 -4.80 6.73
N ASP A 106 3.58 -5.50 7.86
CA ASP A 106 3.79 -4.87 9.17
C ASP A 106 5.08 -4.06 9.21
N ASN A 107 6.19 -4.66 8.76
CA ASN A 107 7.47 -3.98 8.69
C ASN A 107 7.50 -2.88 7.62
N GLY A 108 6.86 -3.11 6.49
CA GLY A 108 6.79 -2.12 5.42
C GLY A 108 5.93 -0.92 5.78
N ALA A 109 4.74 -1.14 6.35
CA ALA A 109 3.83 -0.07 6.77
C ALA A 109 4.40 0.73 7.94
N SER A 110 4.97 0.06 8.96
CA SER A 110 5.61 0.73 10.09
C SER A 110 6.81 1.58 9.67
N THR A 111 7.63 1.08 8.74
CA THR A 111 8.74 1.83 8.14
C THR A 111 8.23 3.06 7.39
N ALA A 112 7.23 2.90 6.52
CA ALA A 112 6.64 4.03 5.79
C ALA A 112 6.03 5.08 6.74
N THR A 113 5.36 4.64 7.80
CA THR A 113 4.79 5.51 8.85
C THR A 113 5.88 6.30 9.57
N ALA A 114 6.90 5.61 10.09
CA ALA A 114 8.00 6.26 10.82
C ALA A 114 8.69 7.34 9.97
N TRP A 115 9.05 7.03 8.74
CA TRP A 115 9.71 7.98 7.85
C TRP A 115 8.76 9.07 7.34
N GLY A 116 7.48 8.80 7.20
CA GLY A 116 6.47 9.82 6.90
C GLY A 116 6.31 10.83 8.03
N VAL A 117 6.34 10.40 9.30
CA VAL A 117 6.35 11.28 10.48
C VAL A 117 7.63 12.12 10.51
N VAL A 118 8.80 11.51 10.27
CA VAL A 118 10.08 12.23 10.21
C VAL A 118 10.07 13.28 9.11
N TYR A 119 9.64 12.92 7.90
CA TYR A 119 9.51 13.87 6.78
C TYR A 119 8.63 15.05 7.14
N SER A 120 7.44 14.76 7.66
CA SER A 120 6.46 15.79 8.04
C SER A 120 7.01 16.71 9.12
N SER A 121 7.63 16.17 10.16
CA SER A 121 8.21 16.93 11.27
C SER A 121 9.32 17.88 10.80
N LEU A 122 10.18 17.43 9.88
CA LEU A 122 11.29 18.23 9.38
C LEU A 122 10.83 19.36 8.44
N PHE A 123 9.85 19.08 7.58
CA PHE A 123 9.50 20.00 6.49
C PHE A 123 8.19 20.76 6.68
N LEU A 124 7.36 20.42 7.67
CA LEU A 124 6.07 21.07 7.93
C LEU A 124 6.22 22.60 8.02
N ARG A 125 7.11 23.05 8.91
CA ARG A 125 7.29 24.48 9.17
C ARG A 125 7.79 25.25 7.93
N SER A 126 8.80 24.72 7.24
CA SER A 126 9.39 25.38 6.07
C SER A 126 8.42 25.39 4.88
N THR A 127 7.67 24.31 4.69
CA THR A 127 6.68 24.16 3.63
C THR A 127 5.52 25.12 3.82
N LEU A 128 4.95 25.19 5.02
CA LEU A 128 3.84 26.11 5.33
C LEU A 128 4.28 27.58 5.23
N ALA A 129 5.49 27.90 5.72
CA ALA A 129 6.03 29.27 5.63
C ALA A 129 6.24 29.73 4.19
N SER A 130 6.47 28.80 3.25
CA SER A 130 6.70 29.13 1.83
C SER A 130 5.45 29.62 1.10
N ARG A 131 4.25 29.27 1.59
CA ARG A 131 2.93 29.52 0.96
C ARG A 131 2.82 29.05 -0.50
N LYS A 132 3.67 28.13 -0.93
CA LYS A 132 3.64 27.57 -2.29
C LYS A 132 2.77 26.31 -2.32
N ILE A 133 1.84 26.24 -3.29
CA ILE A 133 0.88 25.14 -3.40
C ILE A 133 1.59 23.79 -3.62
N ALA A 134 2.63 23.76 -4.46
CA ALA A 134 3.28 22.49 -4.81
C ALA A 134 3.99 21.80 -3.63
N PRO A 135 4.86 22.45 -2.83
CA PRO A 135 5.42 21.83 -1.62
C PRO A 135 4.34 21.42 -0.60
N ILE A 136 3.31 22.27 -0.43
CA ILE A 136 2.20 21.98 0.50
C ILE A 136 1.44 20.73 0.03
N GLY A 137 1.19 20.60 -1.26
CA GLY A 137 0.55 19.42 -1.85
C GLY A 137 1.34 18.14 -1.60
N VAL A 138 2.66 18.16 -1.83
CA VAL A 138 3.53 16.99 -1.53
C VAL A 138 3.50 16.62 -0.06
N LEU A 139 3.60 17.61 0.83
CA LEU A 139 3.51 17.38 2.27
C LEU A 139 2.17 16.76 2.65
N GLY A 140 1.06 17.27 2.10
CA GLY A 140 -0.28 16.76 2.33
C GLY A 140 -0.44 15.29 1.90
N VAL A 141 0.12 14.90 0.75
CA VAL A 141 0.11 13.51 0.27
C VAL A 141 0.93 12.62 1.20
N VAL A 142 2.11 13.05 1.63
CA VAL A 142 2.94 12.28 2.57
C VAL A 142 2.20 12.10 3.90
N MET A 143 1.57 13.15 4.45
CA MET A 143 0.81 13.05 5.70
C MET A 143 -0.40 12.12 5.56
N ALA A 144 -1.14 12.20 4.47
CA ALA A 144 -2.26 11.30 4.20
C ALA A 144 -1.81 9.83 4.11
N SER A 145 -0.74 9.55 3.39
CA SER A 145 -0.15 8.21 3.29
C SER A 145 0.36 7.71 4.64
N THR A 146 0.96 8.60 5.44
CA THR A 146 1.43 8.28 6.80
C THR A 146 0.27 7.90 7.70
N ALA A 147 -0.87 8.59 7.61
CA ALA A 147 -2.08 8.26 8.37
C ALA A 147 -2.65 6.89 7.96
N VAL A 148 -2.67 6.58 6.66
CA VAL A 148 -3.14 5.29 6.13
C VAL A 148 -2.28 4.13 6.64
N TYR A 149 -0.96 4.24 6.52
CA TYR A 149 -0.05 3.20 7.02
C TYR A 149 -0.01 3.15 8.55
N GLY A 150 -0.16 4.30 9.22
CA GLY A 150 -0.24 4.37 10.67
C GLY A 150 -1.47 3.66 11.23
N ALA A 151 -2.61 3.75 10.57
CA ALA A 151 -3.81 3.01 10.95
C ALA A 151 -3.58 1.49 10.83
N GLU A 152 -2.98 1.02 9.73
CA GLU A 152 -2.66 -0.40 9.53
C GLU A 152 -1.65 -0.89 10.59
N THR A 153 -0.61 -0.10 10.86
CA THR A 153 0.37 -0.41 11.91
C THR A 153 -0.29 -0.49 13.29
N TYR A 154 -1.21 0.41 13.58
CA TYR A 154 -1.94 0.41 14.86
C TYR A 154 -2.80 -0.85 15.01
N ASP A 155 -3.56 -1.21 13.99
CA ASP A 155 -4.40 -2.42 13.99
C ASP A 155 -3.56 -3.69 14.16
N SER A 156 -2.36 -3.72 13.57
CA SER A 156 -1.44 -4.87 13.64
C SER A 156 -0.86 -5.10 15.05
N TYR A 157 -0.64 -4.02 15.83
CA TYR A 157 0.00 -4.11 17.15
C TYR A 157 -1.00 -4.09 18.32
N PHE A 158 -2.20 -3.54 18.14
CA PHE A 158 -3.15 -3.29 19.21
C PHE A 158 -4.56 -3.86 18.95
N GLY A 159 -4.86 -4.34 17.74
CA GLY A 159 -6.11 -4.99 17.36
C GLY A 159 -6.02 -6.49 17.54
#